data_1ba0e4ad280d48ec442d5769d1731350
#
_entry.id   1ba0e4ad280d48ec442d5769d1731350
#
_cell.length_a   1.000
_cell.length_b   1.000
_cell.length_c   1.000
_cell.angle_alpha   90.00
_cell.angle_beta   90.00
_cell.angle_gamma   90.00
#
_symmetry.space_group_name_H-M   'P 1'
#
loop_
_entity.id
_entity.type
_entity.pdbx_description
1 polymer ?
#
loop_
_entity_poly.entity_id
_entity_poly.type
_entity_poly.pdbx_seq_one_letter_code
_entity_poly.pdbx_strand_id
1 'polypeptide(L)'
;MTETNMPAAEAVGGEERELQAYELAFHVLPTVAEGEVAAVFDRIKAEISKLGGTITSEEAPARFDLAYEIAQFLEGRNRKFSSAYFGWVRFTLEADKIGQVTEMVEGTKELLRHLLIRLTKIEEENPFYFHPSIASRVVETIEVEAVEPVEEVETEESAEESTETNEDGEEGKETV
;
A
#
# COMPACT_ATOMS: atom_id res chain seq x y z
N MET A 1 54.40 52.05 -18.16
CA MET A 1 52.95 51.87 -18.41
C MET A 1 52.74 50.34 -18.45
N THR A 2 52.38 49.77 -17.32
CA THR A 2 52.12 48.34 -17.17
C THR A 2 50.65 48.19 -16.92
N GLU A 3 49.94 47.72 -17.95
CA GLU A 3 48.50 47.36 -17.84
C GLU A 3 48.37 46.02 -17.09
N THR A 4 47.83 46.11 -15.90
CA THR A 4 47.44 44.95 -15.09
C THR A 4 46.10 44.42 -15.60
N ASN A 5 46.16 43.35 -16.37
CA ASN A 5 45.00 42.60 -16.79
C ASN A 5 44.52 41.74 -15.59
N MET A 6 43.43 42.20 -14.96
CA MET A 6 42.71 41.37 -13.96
C MET A 6 41.79 40.41 -14.71
N PRO A 7 41.87 39.12 -14.47
CA PRO A 7 40.83 38.20 -14.98
C PRO A 7 39.51 38.49 -14.25
N ALA A 8 38.45 38.74 -15.03
CA ALA A 8 37.11 38.77 -14.53
C ALA A 8 36.74 37.42 -13.92
N ALA A 9 36.54 37.40 -12.61
CA ALA A 9 35.91 36.26 -11.95
C ALA A 9 34.50 36.12 -12.50
N GLU A 10 34.32 35.18 -13.40
CA GLU A 10 32.98 34.68 -13.73
C GLU A 10 32.39 34.10 -12.44
N ALA A 11 31.52 34.87 -11.81
CA ALA A 11 30.62 34.35 -10.79
C ALA A 11 29.66 33.41 -11.51
N VAL A 12 30.03 32.12 -11.53
CA VAL A 12 29.08 31.03 -11.76
C VAL A 12 28.15 31.02 -10.56
N GLY A 13 27.09 31.81 -10.62
CA GLY A 13 25.93 31.70 -9.77
C GLY A 13 25.22 30.38 -10.12
N GLY A 14 25.81 29.27 -9.66
CA GLY A 14 25.09 28.03 -9.55
C GLY A 14 23.98 28.27 -8.50
N GLU A 15 22.75 28.44 -8.94
CA GLU A 15 21.61 28.27 -8.07
C GLU A 15 21.81 26.89 -7.43
N GLU A 16 22.16 26.86 -6.14
CA GLU A 16 22.17 25.63 -5.35
C GLU A 16 20.73 25.10 -5.37
N ARG A 17 20.46 24.22 -6.33
CA ARG A 17 19.16 23.59 -6.47
C ARG A 17 18.97 22.75 -5.22
N GLU A 18 18.00 23.18 -4.41
CA GLU A 18 17.74 22.56 -3.11
C GLU A 18 17.16 21.17 -3.31
N LEU A 19 17.95 20.14 -3.00
CA LEU A 19 17.49 18.76 -2.97
C LEU A 19 16.55 18.57 -1.78
N GLN A 20 15.41 17.98 -2.02
CA GLN A 20 14.41 17.66 -1.01
C GLN A 20 14.21 16.16 -0.95
N ALA A 21 13.95 15.64 0.26
CA ALA A 21 13.65 14.23 0.47
C ALA A 21 12.15 13.98 0.29
N TYR A 22 11.84 12.90 -0.43
CA TYR A 22 10.47 12.47 -0.74
C TYR A 22 10.31 10.98 -0.47
N GLU A 23 9.07 10.58 -0.17
CA GLU A 23 8.66 9.19 -0.12
C GLU A 23 7.49 8.99 -1.08
N LEU A 24 7.63 8.02 -1.95
CA LEU A 24 6.57 7.53 -2.83
C LEU A 24 6.13 6.16 -2.34
N ALA A 25 4.95 6.09 -1.73
CA ALA A 25 4.27 4.85 -1.36
C ALA A 25 3.21 4.50 -2.42
N PHE A 26 3.07 3.23 -2.77
CA PHE A 26 2.15 2.82 -3.82
C PHE A 26 1.63 1.40 -3.63
N HIS A 27 0.48 1.16 -4.25
CA HIS A 27 -0.14 -0.15 -4.36
C HIS A 27 -0.11 -0.59 -5.82
N VAL A 28 0.50 -1.74 -6.12
CA VAL A 28 0.41 -2.37 -7.45
C VAL A 28 -0.84 -3.26 -7.49
N LEU A 29 -1.51 -3.26 -8.63
CA LEU A 29 -2.70 -4.08 -8.87
C LEU A 29 -2.43 -5.57 -8.60
N PRO A 30 -3.34 -6.30 -7.94
CA PRO A 30 -3.18 -7.73 -7.69
C PRO A 30 -3.34 -8.58 -8.96
N THR A 31 -3.75 -7.96 -10.08
CA THR A 31 -3.84 -8.59 -11.41
C THR A 31 -2.49 -8.66 -12.13
N VAL A 32 -1.50 -7.91 -11.67
CA VAL A 32 -0.11 -8.00 -12.17
C VAL A 32 0.49 -9.32 -11.67
N ALA A 33 1.14 -10.06 -12.57
CA ALA A 33 1.80 -11.30 -12.18
C ALA A 33 2.92 -11.02 -11.16
N GLU A 34 3.06 -11.89 -10.16
CA GLU A 34 4.00 -11.68 -9.05
C GLU A 34 5.44 -11.43 -9.53
N GLY A 35 5.88 -12.12 -10.60
CA GLY A 35 7.19 -11.90 -11.21
C GLY A 35 7.33 -10.56 -11.93
N GLU A 36 6.23 -9.92 -12.32
CA GLU A 36 6.24 -8.60 -12.99
C GLU A 36 6.15 -7.43 -11.99
N VAL A 37 5.71 -7.68 -10.76
CA VAL A 37 5.64 -6.65 -9.71
C VAL A 37 7.00 -6.02 -9.43
N ALA A 38 8.05 -6.83 -9.38
CA ALA A 38 9.43 -6.34 -9.23
C ALA A 38 9.86 -5.47 -10.42
N ALA A 39 9.48 -5.83 -11.65
CA ALA A 39 9.79 -5.04 -12.84
C ALA A 39 9.07 -3.68 -12.84
N VAL A 40 7.83 -3.60 -12.32
CA VAL A 40 7.12 -2.32 -12.12
C VAL A 40 7.87 -1.45 -11.13
N PHE A 41 8.33 -2.03 -10.01
CA PHE A 41 9.11 -1.34 -9.00
C PHE A 41 10.43 -0.80 -9.55
N ASP A 42 11.20 -1.64 -10.24
CA ASP A 42 12.47 -1.24 -10.85
C ASP A 42 12.29 -0.16 -11.91
N ARG A 43 11.20 -0.19 -12.69
CA ARG A 43 10.85 0.86 -13.65
C ARG A 43 10.61 2.20 -12.94
N ILE A 44 9.87 2.23 -11.84
CA ILE A 44 9.63 3.45 -11.06
C ILE A 44 10.96 4.02 -10.57
N LYS A 45 11.84 3.19 -10.00
CA LYS A 45 13.18 3.61 -9.54
C LYS A 45 14.04 4.16 -10.68
N ALA A 46 14.02 3.48 -11.82
CA ALA A 46 14.76 3.92 -13.00
C ALA A 46 14.30 5.28 -13.52
N GLU A 47 12.98 5.55 -13.54
CA GLU A 47 12.45 6.86 -13.96
C GLU A 47 12.83 7.97 -12.96
N ILE A 48 12.74 7.71 -11.64
CA ILE A 48 13.21 8.65 -10.62
C ILE A 48 14.70 8.97 -10.82
N SER A 49 15.52 7.96 -11.07
CA SER A 49 16.96 8.12 -11.32
C SER A 49 17.26 8.89 -12.60
N LYS A 50 16.48 8.70 -13.67
CA LYS A 50 16.59 9.47 -14.93
C LYS A 50 16.30 10.97 -14.72
N LEU A 51 15.42 11.31 -13.81
CA LEU A 51 15.12 12.70 -13.43
C LEU A 51 16.21 13.32 -12.54
N GLY A 52 17.24 12.53 -12.16
CA GLY A 52 18.33 12.94 -11.30
C GLY A 52 18.07 12.69 -9.82
N GLY A 53 17.06 11.89 -9.49
CA GLY A 53 16.77 11.47 -8.13
C GLY A 53 17.76 10.41 -7.64
N THR A 54 18.10 10.47 -6.34
CA THR A 54 18.93 9.49 -5.67
C THR A 54 18.07 8.71 -4.68
N ILE A 55 17.99 7.37 -4.85
CA ILE A 55 17.25 6.49 -3.95
C ILE A 55 18.04 6.36 -2.63
N THR A 56 17.37 6.60 -1.50
CA THR A 56 17.96 6.54 -0.15
C THR A 56 17.56 5.27 0.60
N SER A 57 16.30 4.88 0.52
CA SER A 57 15.77 3.65 1.12
C SER A 57 14.54 3.17 0.37
N GLU A 58 14.22 1.89 0.49
CA GLU A 58 13.10 1.27 -0.21
C GLU A 58 12.56 0.05 0.51
N GLU A 59 11.30 -0.27 0.28
CA GLU A 59 10.67 -1.53 0.66
C GLU A 59 10.01 -2.13 -0.58
N ALA A 60 10.47 -3.31 -0.97
CA ALA A 60 9.97 -4.00 -2.17
C ALA A 60 8.49 -4.34 -2.01
N PRO A 61 7.70 -4.26 -3.10
CA PRO A 61 6.28 -4.57 -3.04
C PRO A 61 6.03 -6.02 -2.64
N ALA A 62 5.23 -6.22 -1.59
CA ALA A 62 4.74 -7.53 -1.17
C ALA A 62 3.21 -7.50 -1.06
N ARG A 63 2.57 -8.65 -1.31
CA ARG A 63 1.12 -8.79 -1.29
C ARG A 63 0.58 -8.74 0.14
N PHE A 64 -0.51 -8.02 0.33
CA PHE A 64 -1.26 -7.98 1.58
C PHE A 64 -2.75 -7.71 1.32
N ASP A 65 -3.58 -7.97 2.30
CA ASP A 65 -5.01 -7.68 2.26
C ASP A 65 -5.29 -6.24 2.67
N LEU A 66 -6.11 -5.56 1.89
CA LEU A 66 -6.51 -4.19 2.15
C LEU A 66 -7.55 -4.14 3.28
N ALA A 67 -7.51 -3.10 4.11
CA ALA A 67 -8.49 -2.87 5.16
C ALA A 67 -9.92 -2.64 4.61
N TYR A 68 -10.05 -2.22 3.36
CA TYR A 68 -11.30 -2.02 2.63
C TYR A 68 -11.08 -2.18 1.13
N GLU A 69 -12.14 -2.50 0.38
CA GLU A 69 -12.08 -2.62 -1.08
C GLU A 69 -11.81 -1.27 -1.75
N ILE A 70 -10.83 -1.25 -2.64
CA ILE A 70 -10.54 -0.09 -3.50
C ILE A 70 -11.13 -0.35 -4.88
N ALA A 71 -11.99 0.57 -5.36
CA ALA A 71 -12.53 0.53 -6.69
C ALA A 71 -11.65 1.33 -7.66
N GLN A 72 -11.36 0.75 -8.83
CA GLN A 72 -10.66 1.42 -9.91
C GLN A 72 -11.35 1.13 -11.25
N PHE A 73 -11.38 2.15 -12.11
CA PHE A 73 -11.92 2.00 -13.46
C PHE A 73 -10.83 1.43 -14.38
N LEU A 74 -11.03 0.17 -14.80
CA LEU A 74 -10.12 -0.56 -15.68
C LEU A 74 -10.90 -1.18 -16.83
N GLU A 75 -10.39 -1.05 -18.03
CA GLU A 75 -10.95 -1.70 -19.24
C GLU A 75 -12.46 -1.42 -19.43
N GLY A 76 -12.88 -0.18 -19.19
CA GLY A 76 -14.27 0.24 -19.40
C GLY A 76 -15.25 -0.14 -18.29
N ARG A 77 -14.79 -0.69 -17.17
CA ARG A 77 -15.63 -1.06 -16.01
C ARG A 77 -14.96 -0.77 -14.68
N ASN A 78 -15.77 -0.55 -13.64
CA ASN A 78 -15.29 -0.46 -12.27
C ASN A 78 -14.97 -1.87 -11.75
N ARG A 79 -13.74 -2.09 -11.33
CA ARG A 79 -13.30 -3.29 -10.61
C ARG A 79 -12.97 -2.94 -9.17
N LYS A 80 -13.30 -3.84 -8.24
CA LYS A 80 -12.98 -3.72 -6.83
C LYS A 80 -11.88 -4.71 -6.46
N PHE A 81 -10.96 -4.26 -5.63
CA PHE A 81 -9.82 -5.05 -5.18
C PHE A 81 -9.77 -5.05 -3.66
N SER A 82 -9.66 -6.23 -3.06
CA SER A 82 -9.50 -6.45 -1.60
C SER A 82 -8.06 -6.73 -1.20
N SER A 83 -7.16 -6.94 -2.15
CA SER A 83 -5.73 -7.11 -1.92
C SER A 83 -4.90 -6.32 -2.92
N ALA A 84 -3.66 -6.03 -2.61
CA ALA A 84 -2.71 -5.33 -3.48
C ALA A 84 -1.27 -5.70 -3.10
N TYR A 85 -0.29 -5.29 -3.92
CA TYR A 85 1.11 -5.33 -3.52
C TYR A 85 1.50 -3.93 -3.07
N PHE A 86 1.90 -3.77 -1.80
CA PHE A 86 2.35 -2.52 -1.23
C PHE A 86 3.87 -2.43 -1.20
N GLY A 87 4.40 -1.30 -1.63
CA GLY A 87 5.80 -0.95 -1.53
C GLY A 87 5.98 0.56 -1.45
N TRP A 88 7.17 0.97 -1.07
CA TRP A 88 7.54 2.39 -1.04
C TRP A 88 9.00 2.59 -1.41
N VAL A 89 9.34 3.80 -1.84
CA VAL A 89 10.69 4.23 -2.16
C VAL A 89 10.90 5.65 -1.65
N ARG A 90 12.03 5.88 -0.97
CA ARG A 90 12.50 7.20 -0.56
C ARG A 90 13.60 7.65 -1.49
N PHE A 91 13.58 8.91 -1.84
CA PHE A 91 14.57 9.50 -2.74
C PHE A 91 14.74 10.98 -2.48
N THR A 92 15.90 11.51 -2.87
CA THR A 92 16.15 12.95 -2.91
C THR A 92 16.05 13.43 -4.35
N LEU A 93 15.39 14.56 -4.58
CA LEU A 93 15.17 15.14 -5.90
C LEU A 93 15.06 16.65 -5.80
N GLU A 94 15.36 17.38 -6.87
CA GLU A 94 15.10 18.81 -7.01
C GLU A 94 13.59 19.07 -6.99
N ALA A 95 13.15 20.09 -6.24
CA ALA A 95 11.73 20.37 -6.00
C ALA A 95 10.93 20.66 -7.29
N ASP A 96 11.56 21.27 -8.28
CA ASP A 96 10.95 21.60 -9.58
C ASP A 96 10.67 20.37 -10.46
N LYS A 97 11.35 19.26 -10.21
CA LYS A 97 11.17 18.00 -10.96
C LYS A 97 10.11 17.07 -10.38
N ILE A 98 9.62 17.34 -9.16
CA ILE A 98 8.66 16.44 -8.50
C ILE A 98 7.35 16.29 -9.29
N GLY A 99 6.93 17.31 -10.02
CA GLY A 99 5.77 17.25 -10.92
C GLY A 99 5.89 16.17 -11.99
N GLN A 100 7.10 15.96 -12.55
CA GLN A 100 7.37 14.92 -13.54
C GLN A 100 7.27 13.51 -12.93
N VAL A 101 7.68 13.35 -11.66
CA VAL A 101 7.49 12.08 -10.92
C VAL A 101 6.00 11.81 -10.73
N THR A 102 5.22 12.82 -10.36
CA THR A 102 3.77 12.68 -10.20
C THR A 102 3.09 12.26 -11.50
N GLU A 103 3.39 12.94 -12.60
CA GLU A 103 2.84 12.60 -13.93
C GLU A 103 3.22 11.16 -14.37
N MET A 104 4.45 10.75 -14.12
CA MET A 104 4.92 9.40 -14.41
C MET A 104 4.14 8.35 -13.62
N VAL A 105 3.95 8.58 -12.32
CA VAL A 105 3.22 7.66 -11.43
C VAL A 105 1.73 7.60 -11.81
N GLU A 106 1.08 8.72 -12.10
CA GLU A 106 -0.31 8.80 -12.57
C GLU A 106 -0.50 8.09 -13.92
N GLY A 107 0.51 8.16 -14.79
CA GLY A 107 0.52 7.47 -16.09
C GLY A 107 0.74 5.95 -15.97
N THR A 108 1.14 5.44 -14.83
CA THR A 108 1.44 4.02 -14.62
C THR A 108 0.16 3.23 -14.32
N LYS A 109 -0.35 2.51 -15.31
CA LYS A 109 -1.65 1.80 -15.25
C LYS A 109 -1.67 0.62 -14.27
N GLU A 110 -0.51 0.08 -13.94
CA GLU A 110 -0.34 -1.03 -13.02
C GLU A 110 -0.51 -0.62 -11.55
N LEU A 111 -0.57 0.68 -11.27
CA LEU A 111 -0.78 1.19 -9.92
C LEU A 111 -2.27 1.33 -9.60
N LEU A 112 -2.68 0.77 -8.47
CA LEU A 112 -4.02 0.91 -7.92
C LEU A 112 -4.18 2.26 -7.20
N ARG A 113 -3.16 2.67 -6.44
CA ARG A 113 -3.10 3.92 -5.68
C ARG A 113 -1.64 4.29 -5.41
N HIS A 114 -1.39 5.57 -5.27
CA HIS A 114 -0.09 6.07 -4.83
C HIS A 114 -0.26 7.25 -3.87
N LEU A 115 0.80 7.53 -3.12
CA LEU A 115 0.93 8.69 -2.25
C LEU A 115 2.38 9.18 -2.33
N LEU A 116 2.55 10.44 -2.72
CA LEU A 116 3.85 11.11 -2.75
C LEU A 116 3.86 12.18 -1.66
N ILE A 117 4.81 12.09 -0.75
CA ILE A 117 4.98 13.03 0.35
C ILE A 117 6.40 13.57 0.40
N ARG A 118 6.55 14.81 0.87
CA ARG A 118 7.85 15.40 1.22
C ARG A 118 8.17 15.03 2.65
N LEU A 119 9.38 14.54 2.87
CA LEU A 119 9.86 14.12 4.19
C LEU A 119 10.46 15.30 4.96
N THR A 120 10.28 15.27 6.27
CA THR A 120 11.06 16.09 7.20
C THR A 120 12.38 15.38 7.53
N LYS A 121 13.37 16.11 8.08
CA LYS A 121 14.66 15.51 8.46
C LYS A 121 14.53 14.34 9.45
N ILE A 122 13.57 14.42 10.37
CA ILE A 122 13.31 13.36 11.35
C ILE A 122 12.77 12.09 10.67
N GLU A 123 11.86 12.25 9.71
CA GLU A 123 11.27 11.15 8.95
C GLU A 123 12.30 10.51 7.99
N GLU A 124 13.19 11.33 7.42
CA GLU A 124 14.26 10.85 6.56
C GLU A 124 15.21 9.88 7.30
N GLU A 125 15.55 10.19 8.56
CA GLU A 125 16.41 9.36 9.40
C GLU A 125 15.74 8.09 9.92
N ASN A 126 14.38 8.04 9.97
CA ASN A 126 13.61 6.96 10.56
C ASN A 126 12.65 6.34 9.53
N PRO A 127 13.12 5.44 8.64
CA PRO A 127 12.24 4.73 7.72
C PRO A 127 11.36 3.73 8.46
N PHE A 128 10.07 3.70 8.13
CA PHE A 128 9.13 2.72 8.65
C PHE A 128 8.93 1.59 7.65
N TYR A 129 9.24 0.36 8.06
CA TYR A 129 9.05 -0.84 7.26
C TYR A 129 7.69 -1.47 7.57
N PHE A 130 6.82 -1.51 6.58
CA PHE A 130 5.42 -1.91 6.72
C PHE A 130 5.26 -3.42 6.87
N HIS A 131 5.87 -4.23 6.00
CA HIS A 131 5.68 -5.68 5.99
C HIS A 131 6.16 -6.38 7.27
N PRO A 132 7.34 -6.05 7.83
CA PRO A 132 7.77 -6.61 9.12
C PRO A 132 6.83 -6.23 10.28
N SER A 133 6.25 -5.02 10.24
CA SER A 133 5.34 -4.56 11.30
C SER A 133 4.01 -5.29 11.32
N ILE A 134 3.50 -5.74 10.15
CA ILE A 134 2.29 -6.56 10.07
C ILE A 134 2.58 -8.00 10.48
N ALA A 135 3.70 -8.57 10.06
CA ALA A 135 4.09 -9.93 10.43
C ALA A 135 4.19 -10.10 11.96
N SER A 136 4.77 -9.12 12.66
CA SER A 136 4.86 -9.15 14.13
C SER A 136 3.49 -9.06 14.81
N ARG A 137 2.53 -8.29 14.27
CA ARG A 137 1.17 -8.19 14.83
C ARG A 137 0.39 -9.49 14.70
N VAL A 138 0.54 -10.20 13.57
CA VAL A 138 -0.13 -11.49 13.36
C VAL A 138 0.36 -12.54 14.37
N VAL A 139 1.66 -12.56 14.67
CA VAL A 139 2.23 -13.48 15.67
C VAL A 139 1.69 -13.19 17.08
N GLU A 140 1.62 -11.93 17.49
CA GLU A 140 1.06 -11.54 18.81
C GLU A 140 -0.41 -11.95 18.96
N THR A 141 -1.22 -11.85 17.89
CA THR A 141 -2.64 -12.23 17.92
C THR A 141 -2.84 -13.74 18.05
N ILE A 142 -1.96 -14.56 17.49
CA ILE A 142 -2.03 -16.02 17.57
C ILE A 142 -1.63 -16.52 18.98
N GLU A 143 -0.68 -15.84 19.65
CA GLU A 143 -0.27 -16.23 21.01
C GLU A 143 -1.34 -15.96 22.08
N VAL A 144 -2.25 -15.01 21.86
CA VAL A 144 -3.33 -14.66 22.81
C VAL A 144 -4.56 -15.58 22.70
N GLU A 145 -4.79 -16.25 21.54
CA GLU A 145 -5.93 -17.17 21.36
C GLU A 145 -5.67 -18.62 21.82
N ALA A 146 -4.46 -18.97 22.26
CA ALA A 146 -4.08 -20.34 22.59
C ALA A 146 -4.13 -20.68 24.11
N VAL A 147 -4.96 -20.03 24.93
CA VAL A 147 -5.17 -20.45 26.32
C VAL A 147 -6.64 -20.27 26.72
N GLU A 148 -7.44 -21.33 26.60
CA GLU A 148 -8.17 -21.98 27.69
C GLU A 148 -8.97 -23.18 27.19
N PRO A 149 -8.75 -24.40 27.73
CA PRO A 149 -9.68 -25.51 27.57
C PRO A 149 -10.85 -25.30 28.53
N VAL A 150 -12.05 -25.17 28.00
CA VAL A 150 -13.27 -25.16 28.81
C VAL A 150 -13.51 -26.59 29.27
N GLU A 151 -13.46 -26.80 30.58
CA GLU A 151 -13.89 -28.01 31.26
C GLU A 151 -15.33 -28.33 30.92
N GLU A 152 -15.56 -29.57 30.46
CA GLU A 152 -16.85 -30.23 30.40
C GLU A 152 -17.44 -30.31 31.81
N VAL A 153 -18.59 -29.74 32.03
CA VAL A 153 -19.46 -30.07 33.13
C VAL A 153 -20.60 -30.92 32.60
N GLU A 154 -20.44 -32.23 32.79
CA GLU A 154 -21.58 -33.15 32.76
C GLU A 154 -22.58 -32.78 33.85
N THR A 155 -23.84 -32.65 33.47
CA THR A 155 -24.97 -32.89 34.40
C THR A 155 -26.05 -33.65 33.67
N GLU A 156 -26.24 -34.83 34.20
CA GLU A 156 -27.27 -35.81 33.85
C GLU A 156 -28.68 -35.31 34.18
N GLU A 157 -29.62 -35.81 33.38
CA GLU A 157 -30.92 -36.41 33.72
C GLU A 157 -32.02 -35.52 34.27
N SER A 158 -33.10 -35.40 33.50
CA SER A 158 -34.34 -36.14 33.83
C SER A 158 -35.41 -36.01 32.73
N ALA A 159 -36.02 -37.16 32.45
CA ALA A 159 -37.16 -37.38 31.57
C ALA A 159 -38.48 -36.82 32.15
N GLU A 160 -39.42 -36.58 31.29
CA GLU A 160 -40.87 -36.88 31.31
C GLU A 160 -41.58 -36.07 30.20
N GLU A 161 -42.02 -36.71 29.18
CA GLU A 161 -43.31 -37.31 28.82
C GLU A 161 -44.55 -36.40 28.94
N SER A 162 -45.14 -36.16 27.83
CA SER A 162 -46.58 -36.17 27.49
C SER A 162 -46.82 -35.43 26.15
N THR A 163 -47.10 -36.15 25.11
CA THR A 163 -48.34 -36.57 24.44
C THR A 163 -49.38 -35.48 24.20
N GLU A 164 -49.79 -35.51 22.98
CA GLU A 164 -51.09 -35.37 22.32
C GLU A 164 -51.22 -34.12 21.44
N THR A 165 -51.36 -34.35 20.22
CA THR A 165 -52.42 -34.73 19.28
C THR A 165 -53.27 -33.57 18.73
N ASN A 166 -53.45 -33.72 17.44
CA ASN A 166 -54.54 -33.30 16.53
C ASN A 166 -54.29 -32.03 15.71
N GLU A 167 -54.25 -32.30 14.48
CA GLU A 167 -55.23 -32.45 13.38
C GLU A 167 -55.84 -31.11 12.94
N ASP A 168 -55.65 -30.91 11.70
CA ASP A 168 -56.62 -30.91 10.61
C ASP A 168 -56.93 -29.54 9.97
N GLY A 169 -57.06 -29.58 8.66
CA GLY A 169 -57.94 -28.71 7.88
C GLY A 169 -57.19 -27.73 6.94
N GLU A 170 -56.90 -28.17 5.78
CA GLU A 170 -57.70 -28.21 4.52
C GLU A 170 -57.92 -26.85 3.82
N GLU A 171 -57.44 -26.89 2.61
CA GLU A 171 -58.01 -26.40 1.34
C GLU A 171 -58.36 -24.92 1.11
N GLY A 172 -57.98 -24.58 -0.10
CA GLY A 172 -58.80 -23.70 -0.93
C GLY A 172 -58.02 -22.66 -1.74
N LYS A 173 -57.61 -23.03 -2.91
CA LYS A 173 -58.10 -22.62 -4.25
C LYS A 173 -58.24 -21.11 -4.52
N GLU A 174 -57.47 -20.73 -5.48
CA GLU A 174 -57.81 -20.35 -6.88
C GLU A 174 -58.13 -18.87 -7.16
N THR A 175 -57.41 -18.40 -8.17
CA THR A 175 -57.84 -17.48 -9.27
C THR A 175 -58.04 -16.00 -8.93
N VAL A 176 -57.36 -15.11 -9.55
CA VAL A 176 -57.47 -14.52 -10.90
C VAL A 176 -56.17 -13.75 -11.20
#